data_ea7b373947e10347ab176b1d869e65ba
#
_entry.id   ea7b373947e10347ab176b1d869e65ba
#
_cell.length_a   1.000
_cell.length_b   1.000
_cell.length_c   1.000
_cell.angle_alpha   90.00
_cell.angle_beta   90.00
_cell.angle_gamma   90.00
#
_symmetry.space_group_name_H-M   'P 1'
#
loop_
_entity.id
_entity.type
_entity.pdbx_description
1 polymer ?
#
loop_
_entity_poly.entity_id
_entity_poly.type
_entity_poly.pdbx_seq_one_letter_code
_entity_poly.pdbx_strand_id
1 'polypeptide(L)'
;MNINKAIKEINEALTNTVVEIYGDSGSGKSFIADKVAETKDFSLLIDSLMQRTEGQYYIIQSNKLEDAEELIKDFDLIVIDDFFQLAGDPRDNIYKLQEWVYNNRKLSIILINQIRANFNERRPEKFVPYADYLLQRYADRRFFTEFKDGEYVITQVK
;
A
#
# COMPACT_ATOMS: atom_id res chain seq x y z
N MET A 1 -12.10 -3.26 -12.61
CA MET A 1 -13.26 -2.78 -11.82
C MET A 1 -13.17 -1.28 -11.63
N ASN A 2 -14.29 -0.65 -11.32
CA ASN A 2 -14.30 0.76 -10.98
C ASN A 2 -13.80 0.99 -9.54
N ILE A 3 -13.62 2.27 -9.20
CA ILE A 3 -13.03 2.64 -7.90
C ILE A 3 -13.89 2.20 -6.70
N ASN A 4 -15.22 2.31 -6.81
CA ASN A 4 -16.12 1.91 -5.71
C ASN A 4 -16.06 0.41 -5.43
N LYS A 5 -16.03 -0.39 -6.48
CA LYS A 5 -15.87 -1.83 -6.35
C LYS A 5 -14.51 -2.19 -5.79
N ALA A 6 -13.46 -1.51 -6.24
CA ALA A 6 -12.09 -1.72 -5.73
C ALA A 6 -12.00 -1.42 -4.24
N ILE A 7 -12.59 -0.32 -3.77
CA ILE A 7 -12.61 0.04 -2.35
C ILE A 7 -13.26 -1.09 -1.53
N LYS A 8 -14.38 -1.62 -2.01
CA LYS A 8 -15.07 -2.74 -1.35
C LYS A 8 -14.20 -3.99 -1.30
N GLU A 9 -13.63 -4.38 -2.44
CA GLU A 9 -12.77 -5.57 -2.54
C GLU A 9 -11.53 -5.46 -1.64
N ILE A 10 -10.91 -4.29 -1.63
CA ILE A 10 -9.74 -4.04 -0.77
C ILE A 10 -10.14 -4.13 0.70
N ASN A 11 -11.27 -3.52 1.06
CA ASN A 11 -11.77 -3.56 2.43
C ASN A 11 -12.03 -5.00 2.90
N GLU A 12 -12.61 -5.82 2.05
CA GLU A 12 -12.84 -7.23 2.32
C GLU A 12 -11.54 -8.04 2.43
N ALA A 13 -10.48 -7.59 1.75
CA ALA A 13 -9.17 -8.24 1.80
C ALA A 13 -8.36 -7.91 3.07
N LEU A 14 -8.76 -6.88 3.82
CA LEU A 14 -8.06 -6.43 5.02
C LEU A 14 -8.44 -7.28 6.24
N THR A 15 -7.95 -8.50 6.27
CA THR A 15 -8.20 -9.50 7.31
C THR A 15 -6.88 -9.97 7.93
N ASN A 16 -6.16 -9.04 8.57
CA ASN A 16 -4.81 -9.28 9.08
C ASN A 16 -3.84 -9.60 7.93
N THR A 17 -3.83 -8.73 6.91
CA THR A 17 -3.12 -8.95 5.65
C THR A 17 -2.29 -7.74 5.25
N VAL A 18 -1.35 -7.96 4.34
CA VAL A 18 -0.62 -6.92 3.63
C VAL A 18 -1.17 -6.84 2.20
N VAL A 19 -1.71 -5.69 1.84
CA VAL A 19 -2.29 -5.41 0.53
C VAL A 19 -1.46 -4.35 -0.19
N GLU A 20 -1.07 -4.62 -1.42
CA GLU A 20 -0.39 -3.64 -2.26
C GLU A 20 -1.36 -3.00 -3.25
N ILE A 21 -1.28 -1.67 -3.36
CA ILE A 21 -1.91 -0.90 -4.44
C ILE A 21 -0.78 -0.23 -5.21
N TYR A 22 -0.65 -0.58 -6.48
CA TYR A 22 0.42 -0.03 -7.31
C TYR A 22 -0.10 0.52 -8.63
N GLY A 23 0.63 1.47 -9.18
CA GLY A 23 0.28 2.11 -10.43
C GLY A 23 1.08 3.39 -10.63
N ASP A 24 0.81 4.05 -11.75
CA ASP A 24 1.46 5.31 -12.09
C ASP A 24 0.96 6.46 -11.20
N SER A 25 1.69 7.55 -11.22
CA SER A 25 1.27 8.79 -10.57
C SER A 25 -0.11 9.22 -11.11
N GLY A 26 -0.99 9.65 -10.22
CA GLY A 26 -2.34 10.08 -10.60
C GLY A 26 -3.30 8.95 -10.95
N SER A 27 -2.96 7.69 -10.67
CA SER A 27 -3.84 6.54 -10.96
C SER A 27 -4.87 6.24 -9.87
N GLY A 28 -4.92 7.05 -8.80
CA GLY A 28 -5.93 6.94 -7.75
C GLY A 28 -5.52 6.12 -6.53
N LYS A 29 -4.26 5.74 -6.39
CA LYS A 29 -3.78 4.89 -5.30
C LYS A 29 -4.08 5.47 -3.91
N SER A 30 -3.63 6.70 -3.67
CA SER A 30 -3.81 7.36 -2.38
C SER A 30 -5.28 7.64 -2.09
N PHE A 31 -6.05 8.01 -3.12
CA PHE A 31 -7.49 8.21 -2.98
C PHE A 31 -8.21 6.94 -2.51
N ILE A 32 -7.87 5.80 -3.12
CA ILE A 32 -8.46 4.50 -2.75
C ILE A 32 -8.11 4.16 -1.29
N ALA A 33 -6.85 4.31 -0.91
CA ALA A 33 -6.41 4.05 0.46
C ALA A 33 -7.11 4.96 1.47
N ASP A 34 -7.29 6.24 1.14
CA ASP A 34 -7.98 7.20 1.98
C ASP A 34 -9.45 6.80 2.20
N LYS A 35 -10.13 6.37 1.13
CA LYS A 35 -11.51 5.91 1.22
C LYS A 35 -11.67 4.64 2.05
N VAL A 36 -10.72 3.73 1.95
CA VAL A 36 -10.69 2.53 2.81
C VAL A 36 -10.46 2.95 4.27
N ALA A 37 -9.55 3.86 4.53
CA ALA A 37 -9.26 4.35 5.88
C ALA A 37 -10.47 5.02 6.55
N GLU A 38 -11.35 5.67 5.78
CA GLU A 38 -12.60 6.26 6.29
C GLU A 38 -13.50 5.22 6.96
N THR A 39 -13.37 3.94 6.61
CA THR A 39 -14.18 2.86 7.17
C THR A 39 -13.58 2.25 8.43
N LYS A 40 -12.40 2.68 8.84
CA LYS A 40 -11.68 2.16 10.00
C LYS A 40 -11.73 3.16 11.15
N ASP A 41 -11.73 2.63 12.38
CA ASP A 41 -11.75 3.48 13.59
C ASP A 41 -10.39 4.11 13.85
N PHE A 42 -9.30 3.38 13.62
CA PHE A 42 -7.94 3.81 13.93
C PHE A 42 -6.99 3.50 12.78
N SER A 43 -6.66 4.52 12.00
CA SER A 43 -5.75 4.40 10.87
C SER A 43 -4.51 5.28 11.03
N LEU A 44 -3.36 4.69 10.75
CA LEU A 44 -2.07 5.37 10.72
C LEU A 44 -1.61 5.52 9.27
N LEU A 45 -1.18 6.72 8.91
CA LEU A 45 -0.48 6.97 7.65
C LEU A 45 1.00 7.20 7.93
N ILE A 46 1.85 6.38 7.34
CA ILE A 46 3.28 6.63 7.27
C ILE A 46 3.53 7.33 5.94
N ASP A 47 3.73 8.64 6.00
CA ASP A 47 3.92 9.52 4.84
C ASP A 47 5.43 9.64 4.54
N SER A 48 5.94 8.74 3.72
CA SER A 48 7.36 8.71 3.36
C SER A 48 7.74 9.82 2.38
N LEU A 49 6.77 10.42 1.71
CA LEU A 49 6.96 11.57 0.81
C LEU A 49 6.96 12.91 1.55
N MET A 50 6.56 12.91 2.82
CA MET A 50 6.50 14.11 3.67
C MET A 50 5.61 15.23 3.12
N GLN A 51 4.49 14.85 2.48
CA GLN A 51 3.60 15.76 1.76
C GLN A 51 2.24 15.95 2.42
N ARG A 52 1.84 15.02 3.31
CA ARG A 52 0.49 14.97 3.87
C ARG A 52 0.46 15.61 5.25
N THR A 53 -0.41 16.58 5.44
CA THR A 53 -0.53 17.30 6.71
C THR A 53 -1.88 17.14 7.37
N GLU A 54 -2.88 16.61 6.66
CA GLU A 54 -4.25 16.46 7.17
C GLU A 54 -4.93 15.24 6.54
N GLY A 55 -6.03 14.81 7.14
CA GLY A 55 -6.81 13.64 6.74
C GLY A 55 -7.36 12.92 7.97
N GLN A 56 -8.05 11.80 7.76
CA GLN A 56 -8.57 10.98 8.85
C GLN A 56 -7.54 10.01 9.45
N TYR A 57 -6.31 10.16 9.09
CA TYR A 57 -5.22 9.38 9.64
C TYR A 57 -4.57 10.07 10.81
N TYR A 58 -4.01 9.28 11.73
CA TYR A 58 -2.86 9.74 12.49
C TYR A 58 -1.66 9.71 11.52
N ILE A 59 -0.95 10.82 11.35
CA ILE A 59 0.08 10.95 10.31
C ILE A 59 1.46 11.01 10.94
N ILE A 60 2.36 10.13 10.48
CA ILE A 60 3.80 10.21 10.75
C ILE A 60 4.51 10.50 9.43
N GLN A 61 5.17 11.66 9.36
CA GLN A 61 6.02 12.01 8.23
C GLN A 61 7.42 11.46 8.46
N SER A 62 7.69 10.29 7.91
CA SER A 62 8.97 9.60 8.04
C SER A 62 9.15 8.60 6.89
N ASN A 63 10.40 8.39 6.49
CA ASN A 63 10.76 7.31 5.58
C ASN A 63 11.36 6.09 6.32
N LYS A 64 11.26 6.07 7.65
CA LYS A 64 11.78 4.97 8.48
C LYS A 64 10.65 4.30 9.25
N LEU A 65 10.48 3.00 9.05
CA LEU A 65 9.44 2.23 9.74
C LEU A 65 9.62 2.25 11.26
N GLU A 66 10.85 2.34 11.74
CA GLU A 66 11.16 2.39 13.17
C GLU A 66 10.45 3.52 13.90
N ASP A 67 10.21 4.64 13.22
CA ASP A 67 9.55 5.80 13.81
C ASP A 67 8.08 5.56 14.18
N ALA A 68 7.47 4.51 13.62
CA ALA A 68 6.10 4.12 13.91
C ALA A 68 5.98 2.94 14.87
N GLU A 69 7.07 2.26 15.19
CA GLU A 69 7.06 0.94 15.81
C GLU A 69 6.34 0.89 17.16
N GLU A 70 6.43 1.95 17.98
CA GLU A 70 5.78 2.02 19.29
C GLU A 70 4.26 2.25 19.19
N LEU A 71 3.77 2.69 18.02
CA LEU A 71 2.38 3.08 17.83
C LEU A 71 1.53 2.01 17.17
N ILE A 72 2.13 1.01 16.53
CA ILE A 72 1.41 0.07 15.67
C ILE A 72 0.29 -0.70 16.37
N LYS A 73 0.43 -0.97 17.66
CA LYS A 73 -0.57 -1.69 18.46
C LYS A 73 -1.90 -0.94 18.61
N ASP A 74 -1.91 0.36 18.36
CA ASP A 74 -3.08 1.21 18.55
C ASP A 74 -3.93 1.33 17.28
N PHE A 75 -3.52 0.72 16.17
CA PHE A 75 -4.15 0.88 14.87
C PHE A 75 -4.69 -0.41 14.27
N ASP A 76 -5.79 -0.28 13.52
CA ASP A 76 -6.40 -1.37 12.75
C ASP A 76 -5.87 -1.40 11.33
N LEU A 77 -5.48 -0.25 10.82
CA LEU A 77 -4.94 -0.07 9.47
C LEU A 77 -3.72 0.82 9.51
N ILE A 78 -2.66 0.40 8.83
CA ILE A 78 -1.52 1.25 8.52
C ILE A 78 -1.44 1.37 7.00
N VAL A 79 -1.41 2.61 6.51
CA VAL A 79 -1.15 2.91 5.10
C VAL A 79 0.26 3.46 4.99
N ILE A 80 1.04 2.89 4.10
CA ILE A 80 2.39 3.37 3.78
C ILE A 80 2.35 4.02 2.40
N ASP A 81 2.52 5.33 2.38
CA ASP A 81 2.51 6.14 1.17
C ASP A 81 3.81 6.94 1.09
N ASP A 82 4.80 6.49 0.45
CA ASP A 82 4.93 5.50 -0.59
C ASP A 82 5.99 4.45 -0.17
N PHE A 83 5.78 3.19 -0.45
CA PHE A 83 6.72 2.11 -0.12
C PHE A 83 8.09 2.30 -0.79
N PHE A 84 8.10 2.80 -2.02
CA PHE A 84 9.33 3.10 -2.77
C PHE A 84 10.29 4.05 -2.02
N GLN A 85 9.76 5.00 -1.26
CA GLN A 85 10.54 6.02 -0.58
C GLN A 85 11.03 5.59 0.81
N LEU A 86 10.68 4.41 1.29
CA LEU A 86 11.18 3.93 2.57
C LEU A 86 12.70 3.73 2.52
N ALA A 87 13.38 4.19 3.56
CA ALA A 87 14.81 4.00 3.72
C ALA A 87 15.14 2.53 3.99
N GLY A 88 16.33 2.13 3.58
CA GLY A 88 16.84 0.78 3.83
C GLY A 88 16.50 -0.22 2.73
N ASP A 89 16.80 -1.49 3.00
CA ASP A 89 16.54 -2.57 2.07
C ASP A 89 15.05 -2.91 2.05
N PRO A 90 14.41 -2.96 0.87
CA PRO A 90 12.98 -3.31 0.78
C PRO A 90 12.65 -4.67 1.37
N ARG A 91 13.58 -5.61 1.38
CA ARG A 91 13.38 -6.93 2.00
C ARG A 91 13.24 -6.80 3.51
N ASP A 92 14.10 -6.02 4.15
CA ASP A 92 14.02 -5.78 5.60
C ASP A 92 12.73 -5.05 5.97
N ASN A 93 12.32 -4.09 5.15
CA ASN A 93 11.06 -3.38 5.34
C ASN A 93 9.86 -4.33 5.25
N ILE A 94 9.82 -5.20 4.25
CA ILE A 94 8.74 -6.19 4.10
C ILE A 94 8.70 -7.15 5.29
N TYR A 95 9.83 -7.63 5.76
CA TYR A 95 9.88 -8.54 6.91
C TYR A 95 9.38 -7.85 8.19
N LYS A 96 9.70 -6.58 8.37
CA LYS A 96 9.20 -5.80 9.50
C LYS A 96 7.67 -5.64 9.43
N LEU A 97 7.12 -5.32 8.27
CA LEU A 97 5.68 -5.19 8.08
C LEU A 97 4.95 -6.51 8.34
N GLN A 98 5.50 -7.63 7.90
CA GLN A 98 4.94 -8.95 8.18
C GLN A 98 4.98 -9.28 9.67
N GLU A 99 6.06 -8.92 10.35
CA GLU A 99 6.16 -9.08 11.80
C GLU A 99 5.09 -8.27 12.53
N TRP A 100 4.84 -7.03 12.10
CA TRP A 100 3.78 -6.20 12.66
C TRP A 100 2.40 -6.85 12.52
N VAL A 101 2.07 -7.34 11.35
CA VAL A 101 0.80 -8.02 11.09
C VAL A 101 0.70 -9.31 11.89
N TYR A 102 1.77 -10.09 11.96
CA TYR A 102 1.81 -11.33 12.73
C TYR A 102 1.56 -11.10 14.22
N ASN A 103 2.14 -10.04 14.78
CA ASN A 103 2.04 -9.74 16.21
C ASN A 103 0.78 -8.96 16.60
N ASN A 104 0.00 -8.46 15.63
CA ASN A 104 -1.18 -7.64 15.87
C ASN A 104 -2.34 -8.14 15.01
N ARG A 105 -3.17 -9.02 15.54
CA ARG A 105 -4.22 -9.73 14.80
C ARG A 105 -5.27 -8.83 14.15
N LYS A 106 -5.52 -7.65 14.70
CA LYS A 106 -6.47 -6.69 14.12
C LYS A 106 -5.87 -5.80 13.05
N LEU A 107 -4.53 -5.82 12.90
CA LEU A 107 -3.83 -4.93 11.98
C LEU A 107 -3.82 -5.50 10.57
N SER A 108 -4.12 -4.65 9.61
CA SER A 108 -3.80 -4.85 8.19
C SER A 108 -3.02 -3.65 7.66
N ILE A 109 -2.27 -3.86 6.58
CA ILE A 109 -1.39 -2.84 6.00
C ILE A 109 -1.72 -2.68 4.53
N ILE A 110 -1.85 -1.44 4.08
CA ILE A 110 -1.89 -1.08 2.66
C ILE A 110 -0.54 -0.45 2.29
N LEU A 111 0.11 -1.02 1.30
CA LEU A 111 1.31 -0.45 0.67
C LEU A 111 0.90 0.25 -0.61
N ILE A 112 1.13 1.55 -0.68
CA ILE A 112 1.03 2.29 -1.94
C ILE A 112 2.41 2.24 -2.58
N ASN A 113 2.47 1.80 -3.84
CA ASN A 113 3.73 1.57 -4.51
C ASN A 113 3.73 2.13 -5.94
N GLN A 114 4.88 2.54 -6.38
CA GLN A 114 5.07 3.09 -7.72
C GLN A 114 5.48 2.01 -8.71
N ILE A 115 5.20 2.25 -9.99
CA ILE A 115 5.68 1.40 -11.07
C ILE A 115 6.99 1.95 -11.65
N ARG A 116 7.73 1.04 -12.27
CA ARG A 116 8.94 1.36 -13.00
C ARG A 116 8.97 0.57 -14.31
N ALA A 117 9.83 0.98 -15.25
CA ALA A 117 10.02 0.26 -16.48
C ALA A 117 10.52 -1.16 -16.20
N ASN A 118 9.96 -2.14 -16.90
CA ASN A 118 10.36 -3.53 -16.81
C ASN A 118 11.39 -3.82 -17.91
N PHE A 119 12.62 -4.12 -17.49
CA PHE A 119 13.71 -4.50 -18.41
C PHE A 119 13.88 -6.01 -18.55
N ASN A 120 13.00 -6.80 -17.95
CA ASN A 120 13.04 -8.25 -18.06
C ASN A 120 12.26 -8.70 -19.31
N GLU A 121 12.99 -9.07 -20.38
CA GLU A 121 12.39 -9.50 -21.65
C GLU A 121 11.53 -10.77 -21.56
N ARG A 122 11.66 -11.54 -20.47
CA ARG A 122 10.85 -12.75 -20.24
C ARG A 122 9.45 -12.44 -19.72
N ARG A 123 9.19 -11.19 -19.36
CA ARG A 123 7.89 -10.75 -18.81
C ARG A 123 7.20 -9.83 -19.82
N PRO A 124 5.90 -10.05 -20.08
CA PRO A 124 5.15 -9.25 -21.06
C PRO A 124 4.84 -7.83 -20.57
N GLU A 125 4.82 -7.58 -19.26
CA GLU A 125 4.46 -6.29 -18.71
C GLU A 125 5.54 -5.25 -18.98
N LYS A 126 5.15 -4.08 -19.50
CA LYS A 126 6.07 -2.95 -19.74
C LYS A 126 6.52 -2.27 -18.46
N PHE A 127 5.67 -2.29 -17.44
CA PHE A 127 5.89 -1.65 -16.14
C PHE A 127 5.58 -2.63 -15.03
N VAL A 128 6.40 -2.60 -13.99
CA VAL A 128 6.23 -3.42 -12.79
C VAL A 128 6.37 -2.54 -11.56
N PRO A 129 5.73 -2.89 -10.44
CA PRO A 129 5.92 -2.15 -9.21
C PRO A 129 7.35 -2.29 -8.69
N TYR A 130 7.79 -1.30 -7.94
CA TYR A 130 9.06 -1.36 -7.23
C TYR A 130 9.08 -2.57 -6.31
N ALA A 131 10.22 -3.27 -6.26
CA ALA A 131 10.41 -4.48 -5.48
C ALA A 131 9.39 -5.59 -5.81
N ASP A 132 8.96 -5.68 -7.06
CA ASP A 132 7.95 -6.63 -7.52
C ASP A 132 8.28 -8.09 -7.15
N TYR A 133 9.55 -8.47 -7.26
CA TYR A 133 10.00 -9.81 -6.91
C TYR A 133 9.76 -10.19 -5.44
N LEU A 134 9.73 -9.21 -4.54
CA LEU A 134 9.38 -9.42 -3.14
C LEU A 134 7.87 -9.40 -2.93
N LEU A 135 7.19 -8.43 -3.54
CA LEU A 135 5.77 -8.21 -3.30
C LEU A 135 4.90 -9.27 -3.96
N GLN A 136 5.33 -9.88 -5.05
CA GLN A 136 4.68 -11.07 -5.60
C GLN A 136 4.58 -12.19 -4.55
N ARG A 137 5.59 -12.32 -3.71
CA ARG A 137 5.69 -13.38 -2.71
C ARG A 137 5.00 -13.00 -1.39
N TYR A 138 5.21 -11.76 -0.93
CA TYR A 138 4.88 -11.37 0.44
C TYR A 138 3.60 -10.54 0.58
N ALA A 139 3.11 -9.89 -0.47
CA ALA A 139 1.79 -9.26 -0.41
C ALA A 139 0.70 -10.32 -0.54
N ASP A 140 -0.31 -10.24 0.31
CA ASP A 140 -1.43 -11.20 0.31
C ASP A 140 -2.40 -10.94 -0.82
N ARG A 141 -2.60 -9.67 -1.16
CA ARG A 141 -3.43 -9.21 -2.28
C ARG A 141 -2.74 -8.04 -2.96
N ARG A 142 -2.95 -7.93 -4.27
CA ARG A 142 -2.33 -6.88 -5.08
C ARG A 142 -3.33 -6.32 -6.06
N PHE A 143 -3.38 -4.99 -6.15
CA PHE A 143 -4.28 -4.26 -7.03
C PHE A 143 -3.47 -3.29 -7.89
N PHE A 144 -3.65 -3.39 -9.20
CA PHE A 144 -3.04 -2.48 -10.17
C PHE A 144 -4.05 -1.40 -10.56
N THR A 145 -3.64 -0.14 -10.47
CA THR A 145 -4.48 1.01 -10.79
C THR A 145 -3.97 1.73 -12.02
N GLU A 146 -4.88 2.10 -12.90
CA GLU A 146 -4.61 2.85 -14.11
C GLU A 146 -5.66 3.95 -14.30
N PHE A 147 -5.28 5.03 -14.97
CA PHE A 147 -6.21 6.02 -15.48
C PHE A 147 -6.21 5.93 -17.01
N LYS A 148 -7.29 5.42 -17.57
CA LYS A 148 -7.45 5.17 -19.02
C LYS A 148 -8.75 5.77 -19.51
N ASP A 149 -8.68 6.50 -20.65
CA ASP A 149 -9.87 7.03 -21.33
C ASP A 149 -10.80 7.82 -20.40
N GLY A 150 -10.20 8.59 -19.49
CA GLY A 150 -10.94 9.41 -18.54
C GLY A 150 -11.52 8.68 -17.33
N GLU A 151 -11.16 7.41 -17.15
CA GLU A 151 -11.68 6.57 -16.06
C GLU A 151 -10.56 5.91 -15.26
N TYR A 152 -10.82 5.71 -13.97
CA TYR A 152 -9.96 4.86 -13.13
C TYR A 152 -10.34 3.40 -13.33
N VAL A 153 -9.34 2.59 -13.66
CA VAL A 153 -9.50 1.14 -13.85
C VAL A 153 -8.58 0.42 -12.87
N ILE A 154 -9.15 -0.44 -12.06
CA ILE A 154 -8.41 -1.20 -11.06
C ILE A 154 -8.53 -2.69 -11.40
N THR A 155 -7.40 -3.39 -11.37
CA THR A 155 -7.32 -4.83 -11.63
C THR A 155 -6.72 -5.52 -10.44
N GLN A 156 -7.41 -6.51 -9.89
CA GLN A 156 -6.82 -7.38 -8.88
C GLN A 156 -5.90 -8.37 -9.58
N VAL A 157 -4.62 -8.36 -9.24
CA VAL A 157 -3.58 -9.21 -9.86
C VAL A 157 -3.09 -10.33 -8.93
N LYS A 158 -3.50 -10.28 -7.68
CA LYS A 158 -3.26 -11.34 -6.71
C LYS A 158 -4.32 -11.36 -5.62
#